data_f15ccb8fa49e8912d3aadd2e14cbd967
#
_entry.id   f15ccb8fa49e8912d3aadd2e14cbd967
#
_cell.length_a   1.000
_cell.length_b   1.000
_cell.length_c   1.000
_cell.angle_alpha   90.00
_cell.angle_beta   90.00
_cell.angle_gamma   90.00
#
_symmetry.space_group_name_H-M   'P 1'
#
loop_
_entity.id
_entity.type
_entity.pdbx_description
1 polymer ?
#
loop_
_entity_poly.entity_id
_entity_poly.type
_entity_poly.pdbx_seq_one_letter_code
_entity_poly.pdbx_strand_id
1 'polypeptide(L)'
;MSDYSPRRRTALVLAGTGAHGAYHAGVLKALHEAGVKIDVMAGRGVGGVTAALAAIDGAAGLWGTGSPWLREKDRPAYQWRPALRIAGWLTILLAGAVAFPVLLLLGAAVVYPVGFLLEMLGSSAGAAVVGGYSAWLTEAFAGPNLPTYVPRAAMLVGGVIVLTLVIGTAVARLGAPARREVRGGWWWALAAAPIDATLVRRVFIDTVWSLIRGAAAGEKPEAKAVGRRYTEVLTESLGQPGVCELMLVVADVDARQDVVAAFLKEPHRAPFFAARPGTERQAEAIDLSGPAGELLPDLLAAALTPAVGVEPHLVRFSPESYWRGEARRLCDRGGAIVRLLEELTAAGVEQVILVGGPSSRPRPHALPTAGLGLTDRIGDALALDEAAAMRDAALAVRGRFAGVYVIVPDHSAIGPFDLDGAYDRASDRQETVAELLGRGYEDAHARFIAPVLGASGEYLRVPDPAELGAIYGDGVFDTADPRG
;
A
#
# COMPACT_ATOMS: atom_id res chain seq x y z
N MET A 1 21.04 -22.07 12.59
CA MET A 1 20.20 -21.66 11.44
C MET A 1 20.14 -22.89 10.54
N SER A 2 18.97 -23.33 10.14
CA SER A 2 18.85 -24.41 9.17
C SER A 2 19.24 -23.87 7.80
N ASP A 3 20.03 -24.63 7.03
CA ASP A 3 20.44 -24.23 5.70
C ASP A 3 19.25 -24.20 4.74
N TYR A 4 19.18 -23.19 3.88
CA TYR A 4 18.22 -23.14 2.79
C TYR A 4 18.46 -24.32 1.85
N SER A 5 17.38 -24.96 1.39
CA SER A 5 17.48 -26.01 0.40
C SER A 5 16.44 -25.81 -0.72
N PRO A 6 16.86 -25.80 -1.99
CA PRO A 6 15.94 -25.70 -3.13
C PRO A 6 15.04 -26.93 -3.29
N ARG A 7 15.34 -28.04 -2.60
CA ARG A 7 14.49 -29.24 -2.60
C ARG A 7 13.25 -29.09 -1.76
N ARG A 8 13.28 -28.19 -0.75
CA ARG A 8 12.14 -27.91 0.13
C ARG A 8 11.13 -27.01 -0.56
N ARG A 9 9.88 -27.24 -0.22
CA ARG A 9 8.79 -26.35 -0.68
C ARG A 9 8.89 -24.99 0.02
N THR A 10 9.16 -23.96 -0.77
CA THR A 10 9.48 -22.61 -0.30
C THR A 10 8.34 -21.64 -0.56
N ALA A 11 7.94 -20.89 0.46
CA ALA A 11 7.08 -19.72 0.28
C ALA A 11 7.86 -18.41 0.44
N LEU A 12 7.61 -17.47 -0.44
CA LEU A 12 7.95 -16.06 -0.25
C LEU A 12 6.74 -15.33 0.27
N VAL A 13 6.85 -14.76 1.47
CA VAL A 13 5.77 -14.07 2.16
C VAL A 13 6.06 -12.58 2.20
N LEU A 14 5.22 -11.79 1.55
CA LEU A 14 5.35 -10.34 1.44
C LEU A 14 4.33 -9.65 2.34
N ALA A 15 4.80 -8.86 3.30
CA ALA A 15 3.94 -8.14 4.25
C ALA A 15 4.24 -6.65 4.24
N GLY A 16 3.23 -5.83 4.02
CA GLY A 16 3.38 -4.37 4.03
C GLY A 16 2.15 -3.66 3.49
N THR A 17 2.05 -2.36 3.76
CA THR A 17 0.99 -1.48 3.29
C THR A 17 1.57 -0.42 2.37
N GLY A 18 0.88 -0.07 1.30
CA GLY A 18 1.18 1.08 0.44
C GLY A 18 2.57 1.07 -0.19
N ALA A 19 3.41 2.06 0.14
CA ALA A 19 4.74 2.26 -0.47
C ALA A 19 5.72 1.11 -0.24
N HIS A 20 5.51 0.28 0.80
CA HIS A 20 6.36 -0.88 1.08
C HIS A 20 6.43 -1.90 -0.08
N GLY A 21 5.49 -1.84 -1.01
CA GLY A 21 5.54 -2.68 -2.21
C GLY A 21 6.76 -2.42 -3.10
N ALA A 22 7.34 -1.22 -3.07
CA ALA A 22 8.59 -0.94 -3.78
C ALA A 22 9.78 -1.71 -3.16
N TYR A 23 9.83 -1.79 -1.82
CA TYR A 23 10.79 -2.63 -1.11
C TYR A 23 10.66 -4.10 -1.51
N HIS A 24 9.42 -4.61 -1.56
CA HIS A 24 9.16 -5.98 -2.03
C HIS A 24 9.65 -6.21 -3.45
N ALA A 25 9.47 -5.26 -4.36
CA ALA A 25 9.94 -5.36 -5.74
C ALA A 25 11.48 -5.46 -5.80
N GLY A 26 12.18 -4.72 -4.96
CA GLY A 26 13.64 -4.81 -4.83
C GLY A 26 14.11 -6.17 -4.33
N VAL A 27 13.47 -6.69 -3.27
CA VAL A 27 13.76 -8.03 -2.75
C VAL A 27 13.49 -9.10 -3.80
N LEU A 28 12.35 -9.04 -4.48
CA LEU A 28 12.00 -9.98 -5.56
C LEU A 28 13.04 -9.97 -6.68
N LYS A 29 13.52 -8.78 -7.08
CA LYS A 29 14.58 -8.65 -8.10
C LYS A 29 15.84 -9.41 -7.67
N ALA A 30 16.32 -9.19 -6.45
CA ALA A 30 17.51 -9.83 -5.92
C ALA A 30 17.36 -11.36 -5.84
N LEU A 31 16.21 -11.85 -5.36
CA LEU A 31 15.91 -13.29 -5.26
C LEU A 31 15.82 -13.94 -6.65
N HIS A 32 15.23 -13.24 -7.62
CA HIS A 32 15.13 -13.72 -9.00
C HIS A 32 16.52 -13.82 -9.66
N GLU A 33 17.35 -12.78 -9.54
CA GLU A 33 18.72 -12.77 -10.08
C GLU A 33 19.62 -13.83 -9.42
N ALA A 34 19.38 -14.12 -8.14
CA ALA A 34 20.08 -15.20 -7.43
C ALA A 34 19.54 -16.60 -7.72
N GLY A 35 18.50 -16.74 -8.55
CA GLY A 35 17.90 -18.03 -8.89
C GLY A 35 17.23 -18.74 -7.71
N VAL A 36 16.71 -17.99 -6.73
CA VAL A 36 16.03 -18.58 -5.56
C VAL A 36 14.74 -19.25 -5.98
N LYS A 37 14.60 -20.55 -5.71
CA LYS A 37 13.38 -21.29 -5.97
C LYS A 37 12.27 -20.86 -5.02
N ILE A 38 11.15 -20.44 -5.58
CA ILE A 38 9.93 -20.09 -4.85
C ILE A 38 8.78 -20.89 -5.42
N ASP A 39 8.09 -21.66 -4.58
CA ASP A 39 6.95 -22.50 -4.99
C ASP A 39 5.62 -21.76 -4.74
N VAL A 40 5.54 -20.95 -3.68
CA VAL A 40 4.32 -20.22 -3.29
C VAL A 40 4.63 -18.75 -3.07
N MET A 41 3.97 -17.89 -3.82
CA MET A 41 3.92 -16.45 -3.55
C MET A 41 2.78 -16.18 -2.58
N ALA A 42 3.08 -15.59 -1.44
CA ALA A 42 2.08 -15.31 -0.43
C ALA A 42 2.17 -13.86 0.06
N GLY A 43 1.04 -13.27 0.47
CA GLY A 43 1.13 -11.91 0.99
C GLY A 43 -0.15 -11.36 1.60
N ARG A 44 0.05 -10.24 2.33
CA ARG A 44 -1.00 -9.38 2.85
C ARG A 44 -0.74 -7.93 2.45
N GLY A 45 -1.79 -7.13 2.46
CA GLY A 45 -1.66 -5.73 2.08
C GLY A 45 -1.14 -5.57 0.66
N VAL A 46 -0.28 -4.58 0.45
CA VAL A 46 0.40 -4.41 -0.84
C VAL A 46 1.29 -5.61 -1.20
N GLY A 47 1.78 -6.34 -0.19
CA GLY A 47 2.53 -7.58 -0.41
C GLY A 47 1.68 -8.65 -1.09
N GLY A 48 0.39 -8.73 -0.79
CA GLY A 48 -0.54 -9.63 -1.49
C GLY A 48 -0.70 -9.27 -2.97
N VAL A 49 -0.77 -7.98 -3.28
CA VAL A 49 -0.83 -7.51 -4.68
C VAL A 49 0.48 -7.79 -5.41
N THR A 50 1.60 -7.53 -4.76
CA THR A 50 2.94 -7.82 -5.28
C THR A 50 3.12 -9.32 -5.52
N ALA A 51 2.63 -10.16 -4.59
CA ALA A 51 2.63 -11.62 -4.74
C ALA A 51 1.79 -12.07 -5.96
N ALA A 52 0.60 -11.49 -6.15
CA ALA A 52 -0.23 -11.80 -7.31
C ALA A 52 0.43 -11.42 -8.64
N LEU A 53 1.11 -10.27 -8.70
CA LEU A 53 1.86 -9.87 -9.90
C LEU A 53 3.07 -10.79 -10.15
N ALA A 54 3.77 -11.18 -9.08
CA ALA A 54 4.95 -12.03 -9.15
C ALA A 54 4.62 -13.50 -9.47
N ALA A 55 3.43 -13.98 -9.15
CA ALA A 55 3.05 -15.38 -9.35
C ALA A 55 2.96 -15.80 -10.82
N ILE A 56 2.71 -14.88 -11.76
CA ILE A 56 2.61 -15.19 -13.20
C ILE A 56 3.91 -14.96 -13.94
N ASP A 57 4.66 -13.90 -13.60
CA ASP A 57 5.77 -13.40 -14.44
C ASP A 57 7.11 -13.37 -13.68
N GLY A 58 7.23 -14.09 -12.56
CA GLY A 58 8.44 -14.01 -11.73
C GLY A 58 8.78 -12.58 -11.30
N ALA A 59 7.82 -11.65 -11.40
CA ALA A 59 7.89 -10.27 -10.98
C ALA A 59 8.73 -9.31 -11.86
N ALA A 60 9.16 -9.67 -13.06
CA ALA A 60 9.96 -8.80 -13.94
C ALA A 60 9.32 -7.42 -14.19
N GLY A 61 7.99 -7.37 -14.29
CA GLY A 61 7.22 -6.13 -14.43
C GLY A 61 7.24 -5.21 -13.21
N LEU A 62 7.68 -5.69 -12.04
CA LEU A 62 7.68 -4.91 -10.80
C LEU A 62 8.88 -3.98 -10.63
N TRP A 63 10.00 -4.25 -11.28
CA TRP A 63 11.23 -3.43 -11.21
C TRP A 63 11.67 -2.85 -12.57
N GLY A 64 11.01 -3.21 -13.66
CA GLY A 64 11.28 -2.68 -14.98
C GLY A 64 10.72 -1.27 -15.20
N THR A 65 10.92 -0.74 -16.41
CA THR A 65 10.46 0.62 -16.81
C THR A 65 8.94 0.82 -16.72
N GLY A 66 8.17 -0.26 -16.70
CA GLY A 66 6.71 -0.24 -16.52
C GLY A 66 6.25 -0.44 -15.07
N SER A 67 7.17 -0.48 -14.12
CA SER A 67 6.87 -0.72 -12.70
C SER A 67 5.81 0.24 -12.17
N PRO A 68 4.79 -0.25 -11.46
CA PRO A 68 3.80 0.61 -10.81
C PRO A 68 4.42 1.51 -9.72
N TRP A 69 5.61 1.16 -9.21
CA TRP A 69 6.34 1.90 -8.20
C TRP A 69 7.19 3.04 -8.77
N LEU A 70 7.72 2.86 -9.98
CA LEU A 70 8.60 3.83 -10.66
C LEU A 70 7.84 4.75 -11.60
N ARG A 71 6.54 4.54 -11.76
CA ARG A 71 5.70 5.36 -12.64
C ARG A 71 5.53 6.73 -12.03
N GLU A 72 5.83 7.77 -12.80
CA GLU A 72 5.53 9.15 -12.42
C GLU A 72 4.02 9.28 -12.20
N LYS A 73 3.63 9.79 -11.05
CA LYS A 73 2.23 9.89 -10.64
C LYS A 73 1.82 11.36 -10.59
N ASP A 74 0.84 11.73 -11.39
CA ASP A 74 0.24 13.07 -11.34
C ASP A 74 -0.49 13.34 -10.00
N ARG A 75 -0.79 12.30 -9.24
CA ARG A 75 -1.55 12.40 -7.98
C ARG A 75 -1.13 11.32 -6.99
N PRO A 76 -1.10 11.63 -5.68
CA PRO A 76 -0.87 10.64 -4.63
C PRO A 76 -1.87 9.49 -4.72
N ALA A 77 -1.40 8.25 -4.53
CA ALA A 77 -2.25 7.07 -4.66
C ALA A 77 -3.30 6.96 -3.55
N TYR A 78 -2.96 7.41 -2.34
CA TYR A 78 -3.89 7.58 -1.23
C TYR A 78 -4.12 9.07 -1.02
N GLN A 79 -5.36 9.52 -1.12
CA GLN A 79 -5.70 10.94 -1.07
C GLN A 79 -6.79 11.20 -0.05
N TRP A 80 -6.80 12.41 0.49
CA TRP A 80 -7.98 12.88 1.20
C TRP A 80 -9.20 12.88 0.28
N ARG A 81 -10.34 12.45 0.80
CA ARG A 81 -11.60 12.54 0.05
C ARG A 81 -11.81 13.96 -0.44
N PRO A 82 -12.25 14.16 -1.69
CA PRO A 82 -12.35 15.50 -2.30
C PRO A 82 -13.13 16.50 -1.44
N ALA A 83 -14.23 16.05 -0.82
CA ALA A 83 -15.05 16.92 0.05
C ALA A 83 -14.26 17.43 1.27
N LEU A 84 -13.44 16.59 1.90
CA LEU A 84 -12.60 16.99 3.04
C LEU A 84 -11.46 17.91 2.60
N ARG A 85 -10.87 17.67 1.43
CA ARG A 85 -9.82 18.53 0.88
C ARG A 85 -10.34 19.92 0.56
N ILE A 86 -11.50 20.03 -0.11
CA ILE A 86 -12.15 21.30 -0.41
C ILE A 86 -12.54 22.02 0.88
N ALA A 87 -13.18 21.32 1.82
CA ALA A 87 -13.55 21.88 3.12
C ALA A 87 -12.33 22.39 3.89
N GLY A 88 -11.21 21.65 3.86
CA GLY A 88 -9.94 22.08 4.48
C GLY A 88 -9.40 23.39 3.88
N TRP A 89 -9.32 23.50 2.56
CA TRP A 89 -8.91 24.73 1.89
C TRP A 89 -9.83 25.92 2.20
N LEU A 90 -11.14 25.68 2.19
CA LEU A 90 -12.12 26.72 2.55
C LEU A 90 -11.99 27.13 4.03
N THR A 91 -11.65 26.20 4.92
CA THR A 91 -11.40 26.50 6.34
C THR A 91 -10.16 27.37 6.51
N ILE A 92 -9.09 27.11 5.77
CA ILE A 92 -7.87 27.95 5.76
C ILE A 92 -8.22 29.36 5.24
N LEU A 93 -8.98 29.45 4.15
CA LEU A 93 -9.42 30.71 3.59
C LEU A 93 -10.31 31.51 4.59
N LEU A 94 -11.22 30.82 5.27
CA LEU A 94 -12.07 31.38 6.31
C LEU A 94 -11.23 31.88 7.49
N ALA A 95 -10.29 31.07 7.98
CA ALA A 95 -9.38 31.46 9.06
C ALA A 95 -8.55 32.69 8.66
N GLY A 96 -8.04 32.72 7.43
CA GLY A 96 -7.34 33.90 6.89
C GLY A 96 -8.20 35.15 6.83
N ALA A 97 -9.44 35.01 6.35
CA ALA A 97 -10.38 36.15 6.29
C ALA A 97 -10.73 36.71 7.69
N VAL A 98 -10.90 35.83 8.69
CA VAL A 98 -11.17 36.22 10.08
C VAL A 98 -9.92 36.81 10.76
N ALA A 99 -8.73 36.23 10.46
CA ALA A 99 -7.47 36.73 11.00
C ALA A 99 -7.00 38.04 10.35
N PHE A 100 -7.44 38.34 9.14
CA PHE A 100 -6.98 39.52 8.38
C PHE A 100 -7.10 40.85 9.12
N PRO A 101 -8.22 41.21 9.78
CA PRO A 101 -8.30 42.43 10.59
C PRO A 101 -7.26 42.48 11.72
N VAL A 102 -6.99 41.34 12.36
CA VAL A 102 -5.99 41.25 13.43
C VAL A 102 -4.57 41.42 12.86
N LEU A 103 -4.28 40.81 11.71
CA LEU A 103 -2.99 40.98 11.02
C LEU A 103 -2.76 42.46 10.59
N LEU A 104 -3.82 43.15 10.17
CA LEU A 104 -3.74 44.56 9.87
C LEU A 104 -3.35 45.37 11.11
N LEU A 105 -3.94 45.09 12.26
CA LEU A 105 -3.59 45.76 13.51
C LEU A 105 -2.16 45.41 13.96
N LEU A 106 -1.75 44.16 13.82
CA LEU A 106 -0.38 43.75 14.14
C LEU A 106 0.67 44.37 13.21
N GLY A 107 0.29 44.77 12.00
CA GLY A 107 1.14 45.54 11.09
C GLY A 107 1.62 46.87 11.71
N ALA A 108 0.88 47.46 12.65
CA ALA A 108 1.28 48.62 13.42
C ALA A 108 2.60 48.38 14.17
N ALA A 109 2.83 47.20 14.69
CA ALA A 109 4.07 46.83 15.40
C ALA A 109 5.33 46.91 14.52
N VAL A 110 5.16 46.92 13.21
CA VAL A 110 6.26 47.07 12.23
C VAL A 110 6.27 48.52 11.71
N VAL A 111 5.12 49.05 11.34
CA VAL A 111 5.00 50.36 10.68
C VAL A 111 5.41 51.49 11.62
N TYR A 112 4.97 51.50 12.89
CA TYR A 112 5.34 52.55 13.83
C TYR A 112 6.82 52.62 14.17
N PRO A 113 7.53 51.52 14.50
CA PRO A 113 8.98 51.55 14.71
C PRO A 113 9.76 51.96 13.45
N VAL A 114 9.36 51.51 12.28
CA VAL A 114 10.00 51.89 11.01
C VAL A 114 9.81 53.41 10.76
N GLY A 115 8.58 53.89 10.94
CA GLY A 115 8.29 55.32 10.82
C GLY A 115 9.14 56.16 11.78
N PHE A 116 9.22 55.77 13.06
CA PHE A 116 10.03 56.42 14.07
C PHE A 116 11.53 56.42 13.71
N LEU A 117 12.08 55.32 13.24
CA LEU A 117 13.49 55.25 12.79
C LEU A 117 13.76 56.18 11.60
N LEU A 118 12.84 56.26 10.64
CA LEU A 118 12.98 57.17 9.50
C LEU A 118 12.95 58.65 9.94
N GLU A 119 12.11 59.00 10.91
CA GLU A 119 12.07 60.37 11.50
C GLU A 119 13.37 60.68 12.26
N MET A 120 13.92 59.75 13.04
CA MET A 120 15.21 59.89 13.69
C MET A 120 16.38 60.13 12.70
N LEU A 121 16.28 59.59 11.48
CA LEU A 121 17.22 59.80 10.39
C LEU A 121 16.99 61.12 9.64
N GLY A 122 16.05 61.94 10.12
CA GLY A 122 15.74 63.26 9.53
C GLY A 122 14.87 63.19 8.26
N SER A 123 14.25 62.06 8.00
CA SER A 123 13.40 61.85 6.81
C SER A 123 11.91 62.14 7.11
N SER A 124 11.30 63.02 6.36
CA SER A 124 9.85 63.29 6.41
C SER A 124 9.02 62.05 5.94
N ALA A 125 9.64 61.06 5.36
CA ALA A 125 8.97 59.83 4.94
C ALA A 125 8.39 59.02 6.12
N GLY A 126 8.96 59.15 7.34
CA GLY A 126 8.45 58.49 8.54
C GLY A 126 7.02 58.88 8.87
N ALA A 127 6.74 60.19 8.98
CA ALA A 127 5.41 60.69 9.22
C ALA A 127 4.41 60.34 8.09
N ALA A 128 4.88 60.33 6.84
CA ALA A 128 4.04 59.94 5.69
C ALA A 128 3.63 58.48 5.74
N VAL A 129 4.56 57.56 6.10
CA VAL A 129 4.31 56.12 6.23
C VAL A 129 3.32 55.85 7.37
N VAL A 130 3.55 56.43 8.56
CA VAL A 130 2.65 56.28 9.72
C VAL A 130 1.28 56.88 9.44
N GLY A 131 1.24 58.10 8.88
CA GLY A 131 -0.01 58.80 8.53
C GLY A 131 -0.82 58.06 7.47
N GLY A 132 -0.15 57.55 6.43
CA GLY A 132 -0.79 56.72 5.40
C GLY A 132 -1.36 55.42 5.94
N TYR A 133 -0.60 54.72 6.80
CA TYR A 133 -1.05 53.52 7.45
C TYR A 133 -2.25 53.75 8.37
N SER A 134 -2.23 54.77 9.22
CA SER A 134 -3.32 55.10 10.14
C SER A 134 -4.59 55.49 9.39
N ALA A 135 -4.48 56.28 8.31
CA ALA A 135 -5.61 56.68 7.47
C ALA A 135 -6.25 55.45 6.79
N TRP A 136 -5.41 54.56 6.22
CA TRP A 136 -5.86 53.29 5.61
C TRP A 136 -6.51 52.34 6.63
N LEU A 137 -5.97 52.24 7.84
CA LEU A 137 -6.56 51.47 8.93
C LEU A 137 -7.93 52.01 9.31
N THR A 138 -8.06 53.34 9.47
CA THR A 138 -9.34 53.98 9.79
C THR A 138 -10.38 53.68 8.72
N GLU A 139 -10.02 53.76 7.45
CA GLU A 139 -10.91 53.42 6.33
C GLU A 139 -11.27 51.92 6.31
N ALA A 140 -10.29 51.03 6.52
CA ALA A 140 -10.51 49.59 6.55
C ALA A 140 -11.49 49.16 7.67
N PHE A 141 -11.40 49.77 8.83
CA PHE A 141 -12.30 49.52 9.97
C PHE A 141 -13.57 50.37 9.99
N ALA A 142 -13.80 51.23 8.99
CA ALA A 142 -15.08 51.92 8.85
C ALA A 142 -16.24 50.92 8.70
N GLY A 143 -17.41 51.26 9.23
CA GLY A 143 -18.57 50.36 9.29
C GLY A 143 -18.94 49.64 7.99
N PRO A 144 -18.90 50.27 6.79
CA PRO A 144 -19.23 49.63 5.54
C PRO A 144 -18.15 48.65 5.05
N ASN A 145 -16.92 48.66 5.59
CA ASN A 145 -15.78 47.85 5.11
C ASN A 145 -15.62 46.55 5.92
N LEU A 146 -14.46 46.32 6.56
CA LEU A 146 -14.17 45.07 7.26
C LEU A 146 -15.24 44.59 8.24
N PRO A 147 -15.84 45.47 9.10
CA PRO A 147 -16.89 45.03 10.04
C PRO A 147 -18.13 44.44 9.36
N THR A 148 -18.39 44.84 8.12
CA THR A 148 -19.52 44.35 7.33
C THR A 148 -19.14 43.16 6.45
N TYR A 149 -17.98 43.21 5.76
CA TYR A 149 -17.60 42.21 4.79
C TYR A 149 -17.07 40.93 5.45
N VAL A 150 -16.30 41.01 6.55
CA VAL A 150 -15.72 39.82 7.20
C VAL A 150 -16.78 38.85 7.73
N PRO A 151 -17.82 39.31 8.49
CA PRO A 151 -18.89 38.41 8.92
C PRO A 151 -19.68 37.80 7.75
N ARG A 152 -19.97 38.61 6.72
CA ARG A 152 -20.68 38.10 5.53
C ARG A 152 -19.86 37.06 4.77
N ALA A 153 -18.58 37.33 4.55
CA ALA A 153 -17.66 36.34 3.92
C ALA A 153 -17.54 35.07 4.78
N ALA A 154 -17.45 35.24 6.10
CA ALA A 154 -17.39 34.10 7.02
C ALA A 154 -18.64 33.21 6.97
N MET A 155 -19.83 33.84 6.95
CA MET A 155 -21.10 33.10 6.80
C MET A 155 -21.21 32.40 5.45
N LEU A 156 -20.82 33.06 4.37
CA LEU A 156 -20.87 32.48 3.02
C LEU A 156 -19.91 31.29 2.90
N VAL A 157 -18.63 31.47 3.26
CA VAL A 157 -17.63 30.42 3.21
C VAL A 157 -18.00 29.26 4.16
N GLY A 158 -18.46 29.58 5.37
CA GLY A 158 -18.97 28.59 6.33
C GLY A 158 -20.14 27.79 5.76
N GLY A 159 -21.08 28.45 5.12
CA GLY A 159 -22.19 27.79 4.42
C GLY A 159 -21.74 26.88 3.28
N VAL A 160 -20.75 27.29 2.49
CA VAL A 160 -20.16 26.48 1.43
C VAL A 160 -19.41 25.27 2.02
N ILE A 161 -18.70 25.40 3.14
CA ILE A 161 -18.06 24.28 3.85
C ILE A 161 -19.11 23.24 4.24
N VAL A 162 -20.18 23.68 4.94
CA VAL A 162 -21.26 22.80 5.37
C VAL A 162 -21.89 22.10 4.16
N LEU A 163 -22.22 22.83 3.11
CA LEU A 163 -22.80 22.26 1.88
C LEU A 163 -21.89 21.24 1.25
N THR A 164 -20.58 21.51 1.15
CA THR A 164 -19.59 20.58 0.61
C THR A 164 -19.53 19.28 1.41
N LEU A 165 -19.54 19.37 2.74
CA LEU A 165 -19.55 18.21 3.63
C LEU A 165 -20.85 17.40 3.53
N VAL A 166 -22.01 18.08 3.41
CA VAL A 166 -23.31 17.42 3.22
C VAL A 166 -23.35 16.70 1.89
N ILE A 167 -22.96 17.36 0.79
CA ILE A 167 -22.91 16.72 -0.53
C ILE A 167 -21.92 15.55 -0.53
N GLY A 168 -20.73 15.74 0.02
CA GLY A 168 -19.73 14.67 0.13
C GLY A 168 -20.24 13.46 0.89
N THR A 169 -20.97 13.69 1.99
CA THR A 169 -21.58 12.62 2.79
C THR A 169 -22.72 11.92 2.02
N ALA A 170 -23.54 12.68 1.30
CA ALA A 170 -24.59 12.12 0.47
C ALA A 170 -24.03 11.25 -0.66
N VAL A 171 -23.02 11.73 -1.37
CA VAL A 171 -22.34 10.97 -2.44
C VAL A 171 -21.69 9.69 -1.88
N ALA A 172 -21.01 9.77 -0.72
CA ALA A 172 -20.44 8.61 -0.07
C ALA A 172 -21.51 7.55 0.29
N ARG A 173 -22.71 7.97 0.63
CA ARG A 173 -23.83 7.07 0.93
C ARG A 173 -24.49 6.47 -0.30
N LEU A 174 -24.60 7.22 -1.38
CA LEU A 174 -25.17 6.70 -2.64
C LEU A 174 -24.33 5.58 -3.23
N GLY A 175 -23.01 5.60 -2.99
CA GLY A 175 -22.10 4.52 -3.36
C GLY A 175 -22.09 3.33 -2.39
N ALA A 176 -22.69 3.46 -1.21
CA ALA A 176 -22.75 2.38 -0.23
C ALA A 176 -23.94 1.46 -0.50
N PRO A 177 -23.76 0.14 -0.41
CA PRO A 177 -24.86 -0.79 -0.61
C PRO A 177 -25.93 -0.65 0.49
N ALA A 178 -27.17 -0.60 0.08
CA ALA A 178 -28.37 -0.26 0.86
C ALA A 178 -28.74 -1.20 2.02
N ARG A 179 -27.83 -2.08 2.49
CA ARG A 179 -28.26 -3.23 3.31
C ARG A 179 -27.86 -3.27 4.77
N ARG A 180 -27.14 -2.27 5.31
CA ARG A 180 -26.89 -2.26 6.76
C ARG A 180 -27.16 -0.89 7.33
N GLU A 181 -27.97 -0.85 8.39
CA GLU A 181 -28.12 0.32 9.24
C GLU A 181 -26.75 0.74 9.76
N VAL A 182 -26.25 1.83 9.22
CA VAL A 182 -25.02 2.45 9.74
C VAL A 182 -25.39 3.03 11.09
N ARG A 183 -25.00 2.36 12.16
CA ARG A 183 -25.09 2.89 13.52
C ARG A 183 -24.17 4.11 13.63
N GLY A 184 -24.73 5.27 13.80
CA GLY A 184 -24.00 6.53 13.93
C GLY A 184 -24.62 7.64 13.11
N GLY A 185 -24.30 8.89 13.48
CA GLY A 185 -24.76 10.07 12.76
C GLY A 185 -24.23 10.08 11.32
N TRP A 186 -25.06 10.47 10.37
CA TRP A 186 -24.70 10.51 8.96
C TRP A 186 -23.46 11.37 8.66
N TRP A 187 -23.18 12.36 9.49
CA TRP A 187 -22.04 13.27 9.38
C TRP A 187 -20.68 12.61 9.66
N TRP A 188 -20.65 11.45 10.36
CA TRP A 188 -19.41 10.73 10.64
C TRP A 188 -18.88 9.93 9.45
N ALA A 189 -19.68 9.73 8.42
CA ALA A 189 -19.29 8.89 7.29
C ALA A 189 -18.01 9.36 6.57
N LEU A 190 -17.79 10.69 6.49
CA LEU A 190 -16.55 11.22 5.90
C LEU A 190 -15.36 11.17 6.88
N ALA A 191 -15.61 11.42 8.16
CA ALA A 191 -14.57 11.43 9.18
C ALA A 191 -14.08 10.02 9.53
N ALA A 192 -14.95 9.01 9.43
CA ALA A 192 -14.62 7.61 9.71
C ALA A 192 -13.65 7.00 8.67
N ALA A 193 -13.68 7.49 7.42
CA ALA A 193 -12.81 7.04 6.35
C ALA A 193 -12.36 8.25 5.50
N PRO A 194 -11.43 9.08 6.01
CA PRO A 194 -11.04 10.32 5.37
C PRO A 194 -10.20 10.12 4.10
N ILE A 195 -9.58 8.95 3.94
CA ILE A 195 -8.67 8.64 2.84
C ILE A 195 -9.42 7.86 1.76
N ASP A 196 -9.18 8.21 0.51
CA ASP A 196 -9.67 7.52 -0.69
C ASP A 196 -8.55 6.67 -1.30
N ALA A 197 -8.78 5.36 -1.44
CA ALA A 197 -7.88 4.39 -2.04
C ALA A 197 -8.31 4.00 -3.47
N THR A 198 -9.28 4.69 -4.07
CA THR A 198 -9.83 4.31 -5.39
C THR A 198 -8.75 4.35 -6.47
N LEU A 199 -7.83 5.33 -6.40
CA LEU A 199 -6.78 5.47 -7.39
C LEU A 199 -5.77 4.32 -7.31
N VAL A 200 -5.29 3.98 -6.10
CA VAL A 200 -4.33 2.89 -5.92
C VAL A 200 -4.93 1.55 -6.37
N ARG A 201 -6.18 1.28 -6.01
CA ARG A 201 -6.90 0.08 -6.46
C ARG A 201 -6.97 0.00 -7.99
N ARG A 202 -7.33 1.10 -8.65
CA ARG A 202 -7.39 1.18 -10.12
C ARG A 202 -6.04 0.90 -10.75
N VAL A 203 -4.98 1.56 -10.30
CA VAL A 203 -3.63 1.41 -10.85
C VAL A 203 -3.17 -0.05 -10.79
N PHE A 204 -3.38 -0.72 -9.66
CA PHE A 204 -2.95 -2.12 -9.52
C PHE A 204 -3.81 -3.09 -10.33
N ILE A 205 -5.13 -2.90 -10.42
CA ILE A 205 -5.98 -3.72 -11.29
C ILE A 205 -5.63 -3.50 -12.76
N ASP A 206 -5.28 -2.28 -13.17
CA ASP A 206 -4.78 -1.99 -14.51
C ASP A 206 -3.43 -2.67 -14.77
N THR A 207 -2.57 -2.74 -13.77
CA THR A 207 -1.29 -3.46 -13.84
C THR A 207 -1.50 -4.96 -14.00
N VAL A 208 -2.41 -5.56 -13.21
CA VAL A 208 -2.81 -6.97 -13.36
C VAL A 208 -3.34 -7.22 -14.78
N TRP A 209 -4.22 -6.36 -15.28
CA TRP A 209 -4.73 -6.48 -16.65
C TRP A 209 -3.63 -6.39 -17.69
N SER A 210 -2.69 -5.42 -17.55
CA SER A 210 -1.58 -5.29 -18.48
C SER A 210 -0.69 -6.53 -18.52
N LEU A 211 -0.51 -7.21 -17.39
CA LEU A 211 0.25 -8.44 -17.27
C LEU A 211 -0.44 -9.60 -18.02
N ILE A 212 -1.71 -9.87 -17.73
CA ILE A 212 -2.43 -11.03 -18.29
C ILE A 212 -2.84 -10.87 -19.75
N ARG A 213 -3.01 -9.66 -20.24
CA ARG A 213 -3.29 -9.44 -21.67
C ARG A 213 -2.06 -9.64 -22.57
N GLY A 214 -0.84 -9.57 -22.01
CA GLY A 214 0.40 -9.62 -22.76
C GLY A 214 0.45 -8.53 -23.85
N ALA A 215 0.86 -8.92 -25.07
CA ALA A 215 0.93 -8.02 -26.24
C ALA A 215 -0.42 -7.79 -26.94
N ALA A 216 -1.51 -8.44 -26.50
CA ALA A 216 -2.81 -8.31 -27.16
C ALA A 216 -3.38 -6.90 -26.99
N ALA A 217 -3.79 -6.26 -28.07
CA ALA A 217 -4.53 -5.01 -28.06
C ALA A 217 -6.01 -5.32 -27.74
N GLY A 218 -6.48 -4.97 -26.54
CA GLY A 218 -7.87 -5.15 -26.13
C GLY A 218 -8.26 -4.17 -25.04
N GLU A 219 -9.53 -3.75 -25.03
CA GLU A 219 -10.07 -2.97 -23.94
C GLU A 219 -10.11 -3.80 -22.65
N LYS A 220 -9.93 -3.14 -21.51
CA LYS A 220 -10.02 -3.79 -20.19
C LYS A 220 -11.46 -4.22 -19.93
N PRO A 221 -11.69 -5.52 -19.71
CA PRO A 221 -13.03 -6.02 -19.40
C PRO A 221 -13.44 -5.65 -17.97
N GLU A 222 -14.65 -6.03 -17.58
CA GLU A 222 -15.12 -5.90 -16.21
C GLU A 222 -14.21 -6.63 -15.21
N ALA A 223 -14.10 -6.12 -13.98
CA ALA A 223 -13.19 -6.65 -12.95
C ALA A 223 -13.30 -8.17 -12.75
N LYS A 224 -14.49 -8.71 -12.71
CA LYS A 224 -14.73 -10.16 -12.59
C LYS A 224 -14.12 -10.97 -13.73
N ALA A 225 -14.20 -10.45 -14.96
CA ALA A 225 -13.59 -11.10 -16.12
C ALA A 225 -12.04 -11.01 -16.07
N VAL A 226 -11.49 -9.92 -15.53
CA VAL A 226 -10.05 -9.85 -15.26
C VAL A 226 -9.62 -10.94 -14.27
N GLY A 227 -10.39 -11.15 -13.19
CA GLY A 227 -10.09 -12.20 -12.21
C GLY A 227 -10.14 -13.60 -12.81
N ARG A 228 -11.18 -13.93 -13.59
CA ARG A 228 -11.26 -15.20 -14.29
C ARG A 228 -10.10 -15.40 -15.25
N ARG A 229 -9.77 -14.41 -16.07
CA ARG A 229 -8.66 -14.53 -17.02
C ARG A 229 -7.32 -14.69 -16.30
N TYR A 230 -7.11 -14.01 -15.18
CA TYR A 230 -5.91 -14.19 -14.36
C TYR A 230 -5.77 -15.65 -13.88
N THR A 231 -6.82 -16.22 -13.31
CA THR A 231 -6.79 -17.61 -12.80
C THR A 231 -6.70 -18.65 -13.91
N GLU A 232 -7.26 -18.38 -15.11
CA GLU A 232 -7.06 -19.19 -16.31
C GLU A 232 -5.59 -19.20 -16.72
N VAL A 233 -4.96 -18.02 -16.87
CA VAL A 233 -3.55 -17.89 -17.23
C VAL A 233 -2.67 -18.61 -16.20
N LEU A 234 -2.96 -18.43 -14.91
CA LEU A 234 -2.21 -19.10 -13.85
C LEU A 234 -2.38 -20.63 -13.93
N THR A 235 -3.60 -21.12 -14.24
CA THR A 235 -3.87 -22.57 -14.42
C THR A 235 -3.14 -23.14 -15.62
N GLU A 236 -3.17 -22.46 -16.76
CA GLU A 236 -2.53 -22.87 -18.00
C GLU A 236 -0.99 -22.87 -17.89
N SER A 237 -0.45 -21.94 -17.09
CA SER A 237 1.01 -21.74 -16.96
C SER A 237 1.62 -22.43 -15.74
N LEU A 238 0.80 -23.01 -14.85
CA LEU A 238 1.29 -23.61 -13.61
C LEU A 238 2.20 -24.80 -13.89
N GLY A 239 3.42 -24.74 -13.36
CA GLY A 239 4.49 -25.70 -13.64
C GLY A 239 5.53 -25.21 -14.63
N GLN A 240 5.28 -24.04 -15.27
CA GLN A 240 6.33 -23.37 -16.05
C GLN A 240 7.30 -22.63 -15.11
N PRO A 241 8.56 -22.45 -15.50
CA PRO A 241 9.51 -21.63 -14.74
C PRO A 241 8.99 -20.21 -14.53
N GLY A 242 9.13 -19.70 -13.31
CA GLY A 242 8.67 -18.36 -12.95
C GLY A 242 7.19 -18.26 -12.56
N VAL A 243 6.39 -19.32 -12.71
CA VAL A 243 4.99 -19.34 -12.29
C VAL A 243 4.86 -20.06 -10.95
N CYS A 244 4.29 -19.38 -9.97
CA CYS A 244 4.15 -19.85 -8.59
C CYS A 244 2.67 -20.02 -8.20
N GLU A 245 2.43 -20.83 -7.19
CA GLU A 245 1.15 -20.83 -6.49
C GLU A 245 0.94 -19.51 -5.74
N LEU A 246 -0.30 -19.15 -5.47
CA LEU A 246 -0.65 -17.87 -4.84
C LEU A 246 -1.46 -18.08 -3.56
N MET A 247 -1.12 -17.32 -2.51
CA MET A 247 -1.91 -17.26 -1.28
C MET A 247 -2.00 -15.83 -0.77
N LEU A 248 -3.23 -15.35 -0.55
CA LEU A 248 -3.52 -14.00 -0.09
C LEU A 248 -4.33 -14.06 1.20
N VAL A 249 -4.12 -13.12 2.11
CA VAL A 249 -4.95 -12.96 3.29
C VAL A 249 -5.55 -11.56 3.37
N VAL A 250 -6.82 -11.49 3.70
CA VAL A 250 -7.56 -10.26 3.98
C VAL A 250 -8.42 -10.46 5.23
N ALA A 251 -8.75 -9.38 5.92
CA ALA A 251 -9.60 -9.41 7.12
C ALA A 251 -11.05 -9.09 6.76
N ASP A 252 -11.97 -9.95 7.17
CA ASP A 252 -13.42 -9.73 7.14
C ASP A 252 -13.83 -8.94 8.38
N VAL A 253 -14.15 -7.66 8.19
CA VAL A 253 -14.56 -6.74 9.26
C VAL A 253 -15.91 -7.16 9.86
N ASP A 254 -16.78 -7.76 9.06
CA ASP A 254 -18.12 -8.15 9.47
C ASP A 254 -18.13 -9.44 10.30
N ALA A 255 -17.33 -10.43 9.89
CA ALA A 255 -17.15 -11.68 10.61
C ALA A 255 -16.07 -11.60 11.69
N ARG A 256 -15.22 -10.56 11.68
CA ARG A 256 -14.07 -10.38 12.61
C ARG A 256 -13.07 -11.54 12.53
N GLN A 257 -12.83 -12.00 11.32
CA GLN A 257 -11.91 -13.12 11.05
C GLN A 257 -11.04 -12.81 9.83
N ASP A 258 -9.92 -13.52 9.71
CA ASP A 258 -9.09 -13.45 8.53
C ASP A 258 -9.58 -14.50 7.52
N VAL A 259 -9.61 -14.10 6.24
CA VAL A 259 -10.00 -14.94 5.11
C VAL A 259 -8.79 -15.12 4.21
N VAL A 260 -8.46 -16.36 3.90
CA VAL A 260 -7.35 -16.71 3.02
C VAL A 260 -7.88 -17.12 1.65
N ALA A 261 -7.41 -16.46 0.61
CA ALA A 261 -7.67 -16.86 -0.76
C ALA A 261 -6.42 -17.54 -1.32
N ALA A 262 -6.57 -18.74 -1.87
CA ALA A 262 -5.43 -19.50 -2.34
C ALA A 262 -5.69 -20.12 -3.72
N PHE A 263 -4.63 -20.12 -4.55
CA PHE A 263 -4.53 -20.86 -5.78
C PHE A 263 -3.39 -21.87 -5.61
N LEU A 264 -3.74 -23.12 -5.37
CA LEU A 264 -2.79 -24.21 -5.08
C LEU A 264 -2.96 -25.33 -6.12
N LYS A 265 -1.87 -26.06 -6.39
CA LYS A 265 -1.89 -27.27 -7.22
C LYS A 265 -2.06 -28.51 -6.36
N GLU A 266 -2.49 -29.61 -6.99
CA GLU A 266 -2.44 -30.92 -6.36
C GLU A 266 -0.97 -31.38 -6.19
N PRO A 267 -0.65 -32.12 -5.12
CA PRO A 267 -1.56 -32.70 -4.12
C PRO A 267 -1.94 -31.78 -2.93
N HIS A 268 -1.48 -30.53 -2.90
CA HIS A 268 -1.64 -29.64 -1.74
C HIS A 268 -3.02 -28.99 -1.66
N ARG A 269 -3.69 -28.80 -2.79
CA ARG A 269 -4.99 -28.12 -2.87
C ARG A 269 -6.09 -28.86 -2.11
N ALA A 270 -6.33 -30.12 -2.42
CA ALA A 270 -7.42 -30.88 -1.83
C ALA A 270 -7.34 -30.97 -0.29
N PRO A 271 -6.19 -31.28 0.33
CA PRO A 271 -6.05 -31.27 1.79
C PRO A 271 -6.20 -29.87 2.40
N PHE A 272 -5.77 -28.82 1.69
CA PHE A 272 -5.84 -27.45 2.18
C PHE A 272 -7.28 -26.97 2.36
N PHE A 273 -8.17 -27.26 1.38
CA PHE A 273 -9.58 -26.85 1.42
C PHE A 273 -10.48 -27.87 2.12
N ALA A 274 -9.95 -29.03 2.53
CA ALA A 274 -10.71 -30.01 3.27
C ALA A 274 -11.21 -29.46 4.63
N ALA A 275 -12.35 -29.97 5.09
CA ALA A 275 -12.89 -29.62 6.40
C ALA A 275 -11.88 -29.91 7.49
N ARG A 276 -11.73 -28.99 8.44
CA ARG A 276 -10.89 -29.11 9.62
C ARG A 276 -11.75 -29.16 10.87
N PRO A 277 -11.42 -29.97 11.90
CA PRO A 277 -12.15 -29.99 13.14
C PRO A 277 -12.21 -28.60 13.78
N GLY A 278 -13.42 -28.16 14.14
CA GLY A 278 -13.63 -26.86 14.82
C GLY A 278 -13.59 -25.62 13.93
N THR A 279 -13.50 -25.77 12.60
CA THR A 279 -13.53 -24.64 11.67
C THR A 279 -14.59 -24.82 10.59
N GLU A 280 -15.23 -23.72 10.19
CA GLU A 280 -16.02 -23.66 8.96
C GLU A 280 -15.09 -23.27 7.82
N ARG A 281 -14.32 -24.22 7.30
CA ARG A 281 -13.25 -23.99 6.32
C ARG A 281 -13.72 -23.14 5.12
N GLN A 282 -14.93 -23.33 4.65
CA GLN A 282 -15.53 -22.55 3.55
C GLN A 282 -15.74 -21.08 3.90
N ALA A 283 -15.88 -20.74 5.20
CA ALA A 283 -15.97 -19.36 5.66
C ALA A 283 -14.58 -18.68 5.76
N GLU A 284 -13.53 -19.46 5.92
CA GLU A 284 -12.17 -18.99 6.18
C GLU A 284 -11.26 -19.03 4.93
N ALA A 285 -11.58 -19.85 3.94
CA ALA A 285 -10.74 -20.05 2.77
C ALA A 285 -11.52 -19.99 1.45
N ILE A 286 -10.96 -19.30 0.47
CA ILE A 286 -11.50 -19.11 -0.88
C ILE A 286 -10.59 -19.82 -1.87
N ASP A 287 -11.13 -20.80 -2.61
CA ASP A 287 -10.39 -21.48 -3.66
C ASP A 287 -10.43 -20.71 -4.98
N LEU A 288 -9.32 -20.07 -5.32
CA LEU A 288 -9.20 -19.27 -6.53
C LEU A 288 -9.10 -20.10 -7.82
N SER A 289 -8.82 -21.41 -7.71
CA SER A 289 -8.80 -22.31 -8.90
C SER A 289 -10.20 -22.64 -9.44
N GLY A 290 -11.24 -22.26 -8.68
CA GLY A 290 -12.64 -22.48 -9.04
C GLY A 290 -13.36 -21.21 -9.50
N PRO A 291 -14.69 -21.22 -9.46
CA PRO A 291 -15.52 -20.04 -9.83
C PRO A 291 -15.18 -18.77 -9.02
N ALA A 292 -14.66 -18.92 -7.81
CA ALA A 292 -14.27 -17.80 -6.97
C ALA A 292 -13.02 -17.06 -7.46
N GLY A 293 -12.34 -17.53 -8.50
CA GLY A 293 -11.26 -16.79 -9.18
C GLY A 293 -11.71 -15.40 -9.67
N GLU A 294 -13.00 -15.24 -9.99
CA GLU A 294 -13.57 -13.92 -10.33
C GLU A 294 -13.46 -12.87 -9.21
N LEU A 295 -13.29 -13.29 -7.96
CA LEU A 295 -13.16 -12.41 -6.79
C LEU A 295 -11.75 -11.83 -6.64
N LEU A 296 -10.74 -12.32 -7.36
CA LEU A 296 -9.36 -11.89 -7.20
C LEU A 296 -9.19 -10.36 -7.24
N PRO A 297 -9.75 -9.60 -8.20
CA PRO A 297 -9.62 -8.14 -8.21
C PRO A 297 -10.21 -7.46 -6.96
N ASP A 298 -11.31 -7.99 -6.44
CA ASP A 298 -11.93 -7.48 -5.22
C ASP A 298 -11.07 -7.80 -3.98
N LEU A 299 -10.46 -8.98 -3.93
CA LEU A 299 -9.52 -9.36 -2.87
C LEU A 299 -8.24 -8.51 -2.90
N LEU A 300 -7.70 -8.24 -4.09
CA LEU A 300 -6.57 -7.31 -4.25
C LEU A 300 -6.95 -5.87 -3.85
N ALA A 301 -8.15 -5.43 -4.20
CA ALA A 301 -8.66 -4.13 -3.76
C ALA A 301 -8.84 -4.07 -2.23
N ALA A 302 -9.29 -5.15 -1.59
CA ALA A 302 -9.38 -5.28 -0.14
C ALA A 302 -7.98 -5.26 0.51
N ALA A 303 -7.01 -5.96 -0.06
CA ALA A 303 -5.62 -5.96 0.38
C ALA A 303 -4.97 -4.56 0.31
N LEU A 304 -5.35 -3.74 -0.68
CA LEU A 304 -4.91 -2.34 -0.79
C LEU A 304 -5.68 -1.37 0.12
N THR A 305 -6.55 -1.89 0.97
CA THR A 305 -7.39 -1.08 1.86
C THR A 305 -6.92 -1.27 3.30
N PRO A 306 -6.15 -0.33 3.87
CA PRO A 306 -5.79 -0.35 5.28
C PRO A 306 -7.02 -0.39 6.19
N ALA A 307 -6.91 -1.04 7.34
CA ALA A 307 -8.00 -1.17 8.29
C ALA A 307 -8.48 0.17 8.89
N VAL A 308 -7.62 1.19 8.89
CA VAL A 308 -7.87 2.51 9.47
C VAL A 308 -7.72 3.59 8.42
N GLY A 309 -8.59 4.58 8.45
CA GLY A 309 -8.55 5.77 7.58
C GLY A 309 -9.13 5.58 6.19
N VAL A 310 -9.34 4.35 5.72
CA VAL A 310 -9.91 4.01 4.42
C VAL A 310 -11.19 3.19 4.61
N GLU A 311 -12.17 3.39 3.75
CA GLU A 311 -13.40 2.57 3.75
C GLU A 311 -13.07 1.12 3.38
N PRO A 312 -13.44 0.11 4.19
CA PRO A 312 -13.27 -1.28 3.84
C PRO A 312 -13.90 -1.60 2.49
N HIS A 313 -13.22 -2.43 1.69
CA HIS A 313 -13.71 -2.79 0.36
C HIS A 313 -14.89 -3.76 0.45
N LEU A 314 -15.95 -3.49 -0.28
CA LEU A 314 -17.13 -4.33 -0.30
C LEU A 314 -17.00 -5.40 -1.36
N VAL A 315 -16.89 -6.65 -0.95
CA VAL A 315 -16.87 -7.83 -1.82
C VAL A 315 -18.25 -8.46 -1.86
N ARG A 316 -18.78 -8.67 -3.05
CA ARG A 316 -20.05 -9.37 -3.27
C ARG A 316 -19.76 -10.79 -3.73
N PHE A 317 -20.12 -11.73 -2.89
CA PHE A 317 -19.99 -13.14 -3.20
C PHE A 317 -21.10 -13.61 -4.15
N SER A 318 -20.83 -14.68 -4.92
CA SER A 318 -21.84 -15.31 -5.77
C SER A 318 -22.95 -15.94 -4.94
N PRO A 319 -24.21 -15.97 -5.44
CA PRO A 319 -25.31 -16.68 -4.78
C PRO A 319 -25.03 -18.18 -4.55
N GLU A 320 -24.24 -18.79 -5.41
CA GLU A 320 -23.85 -20.21 -5.35
C GLU A 320 -22.72 -20.47 -4.34
N SER A 321 -22.06 -19.40 -3.84
CA SER A 321 -20.99 -19.52 -2.86
C SER A 321 -21.53 -19.86 -1.47
N TYR A 322 -20.64 -20.27 -0.57
CA TYR A 322 -20.94 -20.43 0.86
C TYR A 322 -21.69 -19.20 1.44
N TRP A 323 -21.32 -17.99 1.00
CA TRP A 323 -21.87 -16.72 1.45
C TRP A 323 -23.24 -16.36 0.84
N ARG A 324 -23.77 -17.18 -0.04
CA ARG A 324 -25.13 -17.07 -0.62
C ARG A 324 -25.47 -15.66 -1.15
N GLY A 325 -24.54 -15.01 -1.84
CA GLY A 325 -24.73 -13.66 -2.38
C GLY A 325 -24.58 -12.53 -1.38
N GLU A 326 -24.15 -12.80 -0.14
CA GLU A 326 -23.88 -11.74 0.82
C GLU A 326 -22.75 -10.82 0.36
N ALA A 327 -22.85 -9.56 0.78
CA ALA A 327 -21.77 -8.60 0.64
C ALA A 327 -21.02 -8.46 1.97
N ARG A 328 -19.70 -8.58 1.94
CA ARG A 328 -18.80 -8.51 3.09
C ARG A 328 -17.80 -7.37 2.93
N ARG A 329 -17.46 -6.70 4.03
CA ARG A 329 -16.46 -5.64 4.07
C ARG A 329 -15.10 -6.22 4.42
N LEU A 330 -14.20 -6.20 3.44
CA LEU A 330 -12.85 -6.72 3.58
C LEU A 330 -11.82 -5.59 3.61
N CYS A 331 -10.75 -5.76 4.38
CA CYS A 331 -9.62 -4.83 4.47
C CYS A 331 -8.31 -5.57 4.74
N ASP A 332 -7.20 -4.83 4.68
CA ASP A 332 -5.90 -5.30 5.15
C ASP A 332 -5.77 -5.10 6.68
N ARG A 333 -5.11 -6.04 7.36
CA ARG A 333 -4.82 -6.00 8.79
C ARG A 333 -3.42 -6.56 9.05
N GLY A 334 -2.56 -5.82 9.77
CA GLY A 334 -1.18 -6.22 10.06
C GLY A 334 -1.06 -7.62 10.64
N GLY A 335 -1.85 -7.93 11.67
CA GLY A 335 -1.85 -9.23 12.35
C GLY A 335 -2.28 -10.43 11.50
N ALA A 336 -2.90 -10.22 10.33
CA ALA A 336 -3.28 -11.32 9.42
C ALA A 336 -2.09 -12.13 8.89
N ILE A 337 -0.87 -11.61 9.01
CA ILE A 337 0.35 -12.33 8.64
C ILE A 337 0.52 -13.64 9.42
N VAL A 338 0.14 -13.68 10.69
CA VAL A 338 0.23 -14.89 11.51
C VAL A 338 -0.69 -15.97 10.96
N ARG A 339 -1.92 -15.60 10.60
CA ARG A 339 -2.86 -16.52 9.94
C ARG A 339 -2.31 -17.03 8.60
N LEU A 340 -1.73 -16.16 7.79
CA LEU A 340 -1.13 -16.55 6.51
C LEU A 340 -0.05 -17.62 6.70
N LEU A 341 0.82 -17.47 7.70
CA LEU A 341 1.87 -18.43 8.01
C LEU A 341 1.32 -19.78 8.49
N GLU A 342 0.24 -19.78 9.28
CA GLU A 342 -0.47 -21.00 9.68
C GLU A 342 -1.03 -21.74 8.46
N GLU A 343 -1.61 -21.01 7.52
CA GLU A 343 -2.18 -21.57 6.30
C GLU A 343 -1.10 -22.09 5.35
N LEU A 344 0.06 -21.44 5.29
CA LEU A 344 1.21 -21.95 4.52
C LEU A 344 1.73 -23.28 5.08
N THR A 345 1.75 -23.43 6.41
CA THR A 345 2.06 -24.74 7.03
C THR A 345 1.05 -25.81 6.59
N ALA A 346 -0.23 -25.47 6.59
CA ALA A 346 -1.29 -26.37 6.13
C ALA A 346 -1.23 -26.70 4.63
N ALA A 347 -0.64 -25.81 3.83
CA ALA A 347 -0.38 -26.02 2.42
C ALA A 347 0.91 -26.82 2.16
N GLY A 348 1.56 -27.35 3.20
CA GLY A 348 2.76 -28.18 3.08
C GLY A 348 4.05 -27.39 2.78
N VAL A 349 4.10 -26.10 3.08
CA VAL A 349 5.31 -25.29 2.97
C VAL A 349 6.30 -25.69 4.06
N GLU A 350 7.56 -25.90 3.70
CA GLU A 350 8.62 -26.37 4.61
C GLU A 350 9.58 -25.25 5.01
N GLN A 351 9.75 -24.23 4.18
CA GLN A 351 10.60 -23.07 4.48
C GLN A 351 9.97 -21.77 3.97
N VAL A 352 10.26 -20.66 4.69
CA VAL A 352 9.65 -19.38 4.44
C VAL A 352 10.71 -18.28 4.38
N ILE A 353 10.63 -17.45 3.34
CA ILE A 353 11.33 -16.17 3.24
C ILE A 353 10.28 -15.09 3.56
N LEU A 354 10.41 -14.43 4.72
CA LEU A 354 9.47 -13.45 5.21
C LEU A 354 10.02 -12.05 4.98
N VAL A 355 9.32 -11.26 4.17
CA VAL A 355 9.70 -9.88 3.82
C VAL A 355 8.72 -8.90 4.44
N GLY A 356 9.24 -7.95 5.21
CA GLY A 356 8.45 -6.90 5.84
C GLY A 356 8.82 -5.50 5.36
N GLY A 357 7.83 -4.59 5.33
CA GLY A 357 8.04 -3.20 4.94
C GLY A 357 8.71 -2.35 6.02
N PRO A 358 8.17 -2.28 7.25
CA PRO A 358 8.72 -1.44 8.29
C PRO A 358 9.92 -2.08 9.00
N SER A 359 10.85 -1.25 9.45
CA SER A 359 11.98 -1.68 10.29
C SER A 359 11.47 -2.30 11.60
N SER A 360 12.01 -3.47 11.95
CA SER A 360 11.67 -4.15 13.19
C SER A 360 12.42 -3.61 14.43
N ARG A 361 13.55 -2.94 14.23
CA ARG A 361 14.41 -2.40 15.29
C ARG A 361 15.09 -1.11 14.82
N PRO A 362 14.36 0.01 14.76
CA PRO A 362 14.97 1.27 14.37
C PRO A 362 16.04 1.68 15.39
N ARG A 363 17.19 2.19 14.91
CA ARG A 363 18.22 2.77 15.75
C ARG A 363 17.77 4.13 16.27
N PRO A 364 18.29 4.62 17.43
CA PRO A 364 17.85 5.89 18.02
C PRO A 364 17.88 7.10 17.08
N HIS A 365 18.87 7.16 16.19
CA HIS A 365 19.04 8.26 15.23
C HIS A 365 18.40 8.00 13.85
N ALA A 366 17.79 6.83 13.67
CA ALA A 366 17.14 6.41 12.43
C ALA A 366 15.61 6.37 12.58
N LEU A 367 15.06 7.06 13.58
CA LEU A 367 13.60 7.17 13.74
C LEU A 367 13.05 8.09 12.65
N PRO A 368 11.98 7.66 11.97
CA PRO A 368 11.29 8.52 11.02
C PRO A 368 10.77 9.79 11.72
N THR A 369 10.66 10.86 10.96
CA THR A 369 10.08 12.10 11.45
C THR A 369 8.61 11.87 11.75
N ALA A 370 8.18 12.15 12.99
CA ALA A 370 6.76 12.19 13.30
C ALA A 370 6.10 13.32 12.49
N GLY A 371 5.27 12.96 11.53
CA GLY A 371 4.46 13.91 10.81
C GLY A 371 3.41 14.54 11.71
N LEU A 372 3.05 15.79 11.44
CA LEU A 372 2.02 16.51 12.18
C LEU A 372 0.62 16.26 11.59
N GLY A 373 0.55 15.71 10.39
CA GLY A 373 -0.69 15.43 9.66
C GLY A 373 -1.45 14.23 10.22
N LEU A 374 -2.76 14.19 9.99
CA LEU A 374 -3.59 13.03 10.34
C LEU A 374 -3.21 11.80 9.49
N THR A 375 -2.85 12.00 8.22
CA THR A 375 -2.38 10.94 7.32
C THR A 375 -1.10 10.30 7.87
N ASP A 376 -0.15 11.13 8.34
CA ASP A 376 1.10 10.67 8.91
C ASP A 376 0.85 9.86 10.18
N ARG A 377 -0.03 10.35 11.06
CA ARG A 377 -0.42 9.60 12.29
C ARG A 377 -1.09 8.27 12.00
N ILE A 378 -1.93 8.20 10.97
CA ILE A 378 -2.53 6.94 10.52
C ILE A 378 -1.43 6.03 9.97
N GLY A 379 -0.50 6.58 9.18
CA GLY A 379 0.67 5.86 8.67
C GLY A 379 1.54 5.29 9.79
N ASP A 380 1.86 6.10 10.80
CA ASP A 380 2.62 5.67 11.99
C ASP A 380 1.92 4.54 12.75
N ALA A 381 0.60 4.65 12.94
CA ALA A 381 -0.18 3.60 13.61
C ALA A 381 -0.18 2.28 12.82
N LEU A 382 -0.28 2.35 11.49
CA LEU A 382 -0.20 1.19 10.62
C LEU A 382 1.21 0.57 10.64
N ALA A 383 2.26 1.39 10.56
CA ALA A 383 3.64 0.93 10.62
C ALA A 383 3.96 0.27 11.97
N LEU A 384 3.42 0.80 13.07
CA LEU A 384 3.55 0.21 14.41
C LEU A 384 2.87 -1.16 14.49
N ASP A 385 1.63 -1.27 14.00
CA ASP A 385 0.88 -2.53 13.93
C ASP A 385 1.61 -3.57 13.07
N GLU A 386 2.12 -3.18 11.92
CA GLU A 386 2.90 -4.04 11.04
C GLU A 386 4.21 -4.52 11.68
N ALA A 387 4.96 -3.61 12.31
CA ALA A 387 6.20 -3.97 12.99
C ALA A 387 5.95 -4.94 14.17
N ALA A 388 4.87 -4.74 14.92
CA ALA A 388 4.44 -5.67 15.97
C ALA A 388 4.07 -7.03 15.39
N ALA A 389 3.22 -7.04 14.36
CA ALA A 389 2.76 -8.25 13.69
C ALA A 389 3.92 -9.06 13.07
N MET A 390 4.92 -8.39 12.51
CA MET A 390 6.11 -9.05 11.98
C MET A 390 6.96 -9.72 13.07
N ARG A 391 7.08 -9.08 14.26
CA ARG A 391 7.77 -9.70 15.41
C ARG A 391 7.01 -10.92 15.92
N ASP A 392 5.69 -10.81 16.03
CA ASP A 392 4.83 -11.90 16.48
C ASP A 392 4.85 -13.06 15.46
N ALA A 393 4.81 -12.75 14.18
CA ALA A 393 4.96 -13.72 13.11
C ALA A 393 6.30 -14.45 13.17
N ALA A 394 7.40 -13.72 13.32
CA ALA A 394 8.74 -14.32 13.45
C ALA A 394 8.88 -15.22 14.68
N LEU A 395 8.13 -14.96 15.74
CA LEU A 395 8.06 -15.83 16.92
C LEU A 395 7.16 -17.05 16.68
N ALA A 396 5.99 -16.84 16.08
CA ALA A 396 4.99 -17.89 15.84
C ALA A 396 5.48 -18.98 14.88
N VAL A 397 6.39 -18.64 13.96
CA VAL A 397 6.92 -19.60 12.98
C VAL A 397 8.09 -20.43 13.50
N ARG A 398 8.62 -20.13 14.69
CA ARG A 398 9.72 -20.91 15.28
C ARG A 398 9.29 -22.36 15.52
N GLY A 399 10.01 -23.29 14.90
CA GLY A 399 9.74 -24.73 14.99
C GLY A 399 8.59 -25.25 14.12
N ARG A 400 7.89 -24.37 13.37
CA ARG A 400 6.85 -24.79 12.42
C ARG A 400 7.40 -25.06 11.03
N PHE A 401 8.46 -24.32 10.64
CA PHE A 401 9.14 -24.48 9.36
C PHE A 401 10.57 -24.98 9.56
N ALA A 402 11.07 -25.75 8.64
CA ALA A 402 12.45 -26.22 8.63
C ALA A 402 13.45 -25.06 8.43
N GLY A 403 13.04 -23.98 7.76
CA GLY A 403 13.83 -22.77 7.59
C GLY A 403 12.95 -21.52 7.61
N VAL A 404 13.40 -20.47 8.31
CA VAL A 404 12.75 -19.16 8.35
C VAL A 404 13.80 -18.08 8.16
N TYR A 405 13.62 -17.28 7.12
CA TYR A 405 14.52 -16.20 6.75
C TYR A 405 13.75 -14.90 6.74
N VAL A 406 14.26 -13.86 7.40
CA VAL A 406 13.56 -12.59 7.57
C VAL A 406 14.37 -11.48 6.89
N ILE A 407 13.73 -10.79 5.94
CA ILE A 407 14.27 -9.64 5.22
C ILE A 407 13.41 -8.44 5.57
N VAL A 408 13.96 -7.47 6.27
CA VAL A 408 13.30 -6.22 6.67
C VAL A 408 14.31 -5.08 6.58
N PRO A 409 13.93 -3.84 6.28
CA PRO A 409 14.87 -2.74 6.22
C PRO A 409 15.45 -2.44 7.62
N ASP A 410 16.70 -2.00 7.67
CA ASP A 410 17.27 -1.46 8.90
C ASP A 410 16.67 -0.10 9.25
N HIS A 411 16.42 0.71 8.22
CA HIS A 411 15.82 2.03 8.29
C HIS A 411 15.04 2.33 7.02
N SER A 412 13.91 2.99 7.14
CA SER A 412 13.19 3.63 6.04
C SER A 412 12.44 4.84 6.59
N ALA A 413 12.59 5.98 5.92
CA ALA A 413 11.80 7.16 6.19
C ALA A 413 10.42 7.09 5.53
N ILE A 414 10.27 6.22 4.52
CA ILE A 414 9.05 6.09 3.73
C ILE A 414 8.01 5.30 4.51
N GLY A 415 6.92 5.96 4.87
CA GLY A 415 5.75 5.36 5.50
C GLY A 415 4.78 4.73 4.49
N PRO A 416 3.71 4.08 4.97
CA PRO A 416 2.75 3.38 4.12
C PRO A 416 2.10 4.24 3.03
N PHE A 417 1.90 5.53 3.28
CA PHE A 417 1.22 6.43 2.34
C PHE A 417 2.15 7.30 1.50
N ASP A 418 3.46 7.25 1.74
CA ASP A 418 4.48 8.09 1.12
C ASP A 418 4.92 7.55 -0.24
N LEU A 419 3.96 7.38 -1.15
CA LEU A 419 4.22 6.85 -2.51
C LEU A 419 4.98 7.84 -3.42
N ASP A 420 5.17 9.08 -2.99
CA ASP A 420 5.98 10.10 -3.66
C ASP A 420 7.36 10.25 -3.01
N GLY A 421 7.64 9.42 -1.99
CA GLY A 421 8.85 9.50 -1.16
C GLY A 421 8.66 10.33 0.10
N ALA A 422 9.64 10.30 0.99
CA ALA A 422 9.61 11.01 2.27
C ALA A 422 10.96 11.68 2.58
N TYR A 423 10.93 12.73 3.40
CA TYR A 423 12.16 13.38 3.88
C TYR A 423 12.77 12.55 5.02
N ASP A 424 13.99 12.09 4.81
CA ASP A 424 14.76 11.36 5.82
C ASP A 424 15.67 12.30 6.62
N ARG A 425 15.36 12.50 7.88
CA ARG A 425 16.19 13.31 8.78
C ARG A 425 17.51 12.64 9.15
N ALA A 426 17.59 11.32 9.07
CA ALA A 426 18.83 10.61 9.40
C ALA A 426 19.92 10.86 8.35
N SER A 427 19.52 10.99 7.08
CA SER A 427 20.41 11.28 5.95
C SER A 427 20.31 12.72 5.44
N ASP A 428 19.42 13.55 6.01
CA ASP A 428 19.12 14.94 5.63
C ASP A 428 18.82 15.11 4.13
N ARG A 429 18.03 14.17 3.58
CA ARG A 429 17.67 14.18 2.16
C ARG A 429 16.26 13.63 1.91
N GLN A 430 15.73 13.92 0.72
CA GLN A 430 14.51 13.27 0.23
C GLN A 430 14.83 11.83 -0.17
N GLU A 431 14.17 10.86 0.47
CA GLU A 431 14.20 9.46 0.06
C GLU A 431 13.09 9.20 -0.96
N THR A 432 13.44 8.62 -2.09
CA THR A 432 12.49 8.29 -3.17
C THR A 432 12.04 6.83 -3.09
N VAL A 433 10.89 6.53 -3.71
CA VAL A 433 10.41 5.15 -3.82
C VAL A 433 11.35 4.26 -4.65
N ALA A 434 12.10 4.84 -5.58
CA ALA A 434 13.13 4.14 -6.34
C ALA A 434 14.32 3.72 -5.44
N GLU A 435 14.71 4.57 -4.49
CA GLU A 435 15.74 4.23 -3.49
C GLU A 435 15.26 3.16 -2.53
N LEU A 436 13.96 3.17 -2.15
CA LEU A 436 13.37 2.10 -1.34
C LEU A 436 13.41 0.74 -2.07
N LEU A 437 13.20 0.73 -3.39
CA LEU A 437 13.38 -0.47 -4.22
C LEU A 437 14.85 -0.93 -4.22
N GLY A 438 15.80 -0.02 -4.41
CA GLY A 438 17.23 -0.31 -4.33
C GLY A 438 17.63 -0.90 -2.98
N ARG A 439 17.10 -0.35 -1.89
CA ARG A 439 17.32 -0.86 -0.53
C ARG A 439 16.79 -2.29 -0.35
N GLY A 440 15.60 -2.59 -0.87
CA GLY A 440 15.06 -3.96 -0.85
C GLY A 440 16.01 -4.96 -1.53
N TYR A 441 16.61 -4.56 -2.64
CA TYR A 441 17.62 -5.36 -3.34
C TYR A 441 18.87 -5.60 -2.50
N GLU A 442 19.43 -4.54 -1.91
CA GLU A 442 20.64 -4.58 -1.05
C GLU A 442 20.39 -5.43 0.21
N ASP A 443 19.26 -5.23 0.88
CA ASP A 443 18.89 -5.97 2.09
C ASP A 443 18.70 -7.48 1.81
N ALA A 444 18.14 -7.85 0.67
CA ALA A 444 18.02 -9.25 0.27
C ALA A 444 19.41 -9.89 0.08
N HIS A 445 20.33 -9.18 -0.54
CA HIS A 445 21.72 -9.64 -0.65
C HIS A 445 22.39 -9.78 0.71
N ALA A 446 22.32 -8.75 1.56
CA ALA A 446 23.01 -8.73 2.84
C ALA A 446 22.44 -9.74 3.85
N ARG A 447 21.12 -9.98 3.83
CA ARG A 447 20.44 -10.79 4.87
C ARG A 447 20.12 -12.21 4.46
N PHE A 448 20.04 -12.48 3.17
CA PHE A 448 19.67 -13.81 2.68
C PHE A 448 20.66 -14.37 1.65
N ILE A 449 20.95 -13.66 0.56
CA ILE A 449 21.74 -14.21 -0.52
C ILE A 449 23.17 -14.48 -0.06
N ALA A 450 23.90 -13.50 0.45
CA ALA A 450 25.28 -13.66 0.87
C ALA A 450 25.43 -14.63 2.06
N PRO A 451 24.67 -14.51 3.18
CA PRO A 451 24.90 -15.36 4.35
C PRO A 451 24.28 -16.75 4.26
N VAL A 452 23.22 -16.94 3.46
CA VAL A 452 22.45 -18.19 3.42
C VAL A 452 22.78 -19.00 2.17
N LEU A 453 22.68 -18.40 0.98
CA LEU A 453 22.98 -19.08 -0.27
C LEU A 453 24.48 -19.25 -0.48
N GLY A 454 25.26 -18.22 -0.20
CA GLY A 454 26.73 -18.29 -0.27
C GLY A 454 27.34 -19.33 0.68
N ALA A 455 26.65 -19.64 1.80
CA ALA A 455 27.09 -20.65 2.77
C ALA A 455 26.67 -22.08 2.41
N SER A 456 25.59 -22.26 1.64
CA SER A 456 25.04 -23.61 1.35
C SER A 456 25.82 -24.38 0.28
N GLY A 457 26.66 -23.73 -0.52
CA GLY A 457 27.43 -24.34 -1.60
C GLY A 457 26.60 -24.96 -2.73
N GLU A 458 25.29 -25.10 -2.56
CA GLU A 458 24.38 -25.69 -3.55
C GLU A 458 24.10 -24.76 -4.74
N TYR A 459 24.36 -23.44 -4.59
CA TYR A 459 24.10 -22.42 -5.61
C TYR A 459 25.24 -22.16 -6.58
N LEU A 460 26.42 -22.71 -6.32
CA LEU A 460 27.56 -22.60 -7.24
C LEU A 460 27.52 -23.68 -8.35
N ARG A 461 26.54 -24.55 -8.34
CA ARG A 461 26.28 -25.46 -9.46
C ARG A 461 25.42 -24.71 -10.49
N VAL A 462 26.05 -24.08 -11.46
CA VAL A 462 25.43 -23.83 -12.76
C VAL A 462 24.98 -25.21 -13.27
N PRO A 463 23.67 -25.43 -13.52
CA PRO A 463 23.24 -26.74 -14.06
C PRO A 463 24.06 -27.02 -15.30
N ASP A 464 24.57 -28.26 -15.40
CA ASP A 464 25.29 -28.69 -16.57
C ASP A 464 24.35 -28.50 -17.79
N PRO A 465 24.81 -27.92 -18.91
CA PRO A 465 24.02 -27.84 -20.13
C PRO A 465 23.31 -29.12 -20.52
N ALA A 466 23.88 -30.27 -20.18
CA ALA A 466 23.27 -31.59 -20.35
C ALA A 466 22.07 -31.83 -19.40
N GLU A 467 22.06 -31.29 -18.18
CA GLU A 467 20.92 -31.35 -17.25
C GLU A 467 19.81 -30.39 -17.69
N LEU A 468 20.16 -29.25 -18.26
CA LEU A 468 19.21 -28.31 -18.86
C LEU A 468 18.56 -28.87 -20.12
N GLY A 469 19.30 -29.58 -20.97
CA GLY A 469 18.78 -30.31 -22.13
C GLY A 469 17.80 -31.44 -21.76
N ALA A 470 18.04 -32.14 -20.67
CA ALA A 470 17.11 -33.16 -20.15
C ALA A 470 15.80 -32.57 -19.57
N ILE A 471 15.83 -31.33 -19.06
CA ILE A 471 14.67 -30.66 -18.51
C ILE A 471 13.86 -29.91 -19.59
N TYR A 472 14.52 -29.36 -20.60
CA TYR A 472 13.90 -28.46 -21.60
C TYR A 472 13.84 -29.02 -23.03
N GLY A 473 14.35 -30.25 -23.28
CA GLY A 473 14.46 -30.83 -24.61
C GLY A 473 15.59 -30.21 -25.45
N ASP A 474 16.26 -31.01 -26.26
CA ASP A 474 17.46 -30.67 -27.07
C ASP A 474 17.27 -29.51 -28.10
N GLY A 475 16.17 -28.77 -28.08
CA GLY A 475 15.83 -27.75 -29.10
C GLY A 475 16.00 -26.31 -28.71
N VAL A 476 16.38 -25.97 -27.47
CA VAL A 476 16.33 -24.58 -26.97
C VAL A 476 17.70 -23.89 -26.92
N PHE A 477 18.81 -24.60 -27.03
CA PHE A 477 20.16 -24.02 -26.96
C PHE A 477 20.98 -24.32 -28.24
N ASP A 478 20.54 -23.81 -29.37
CA ASP A 478 21.42 -23.63 -30.50
C ASP A 478 22.18 -22.31 -30.32
N THR A 479 23.29 -22.36 -29.60
CA THR A 479 24.20 -21.24 -29.42
C THR A 479 24.88 -20.97 -30.74
N ALA A 480 24.51 -19.89 -31.39
CA ALA A 480 25.26 -19.32 -32.50
C ALA A 480 26.74 -19.19 -32.11
N ASP A 481 27.58 -19.87 -32.89
CA ASP A 481 29.04 -19.86 -32.82
C ASP A 481 29.56 -18.40 -32.87
N PRO A 482 30.36 -17.91 -31.91
CA PRO A 482 30.89 -16.56 -31.92
C PRO A 482 32.13 -16.39 -32.80
N ARG A 483 32.24 -17.13 -33.90
CA ARG A 483 33.29 -16.98 -34.93
C ARG A 483 32.67 -16.88 -36.30
N GLY A 484 32.28 -15.65 -36.63
CA GLY A 484 31.90 -15.21 -37.94
C GLY A 484 32.10 -13.71 -38.04
#